data_f4a8681976f13ee648d1b5008ecca8d7
#
_entry.id   f4a8681976f13ee648d1b5008ecca8d7
#
_cell.length_a   1.000
_cell.length_b   1.000
_cell.length_c   1.000
_cell.angle_alpha   90.00
_cell.angle_beta   90.00
_cell.angle_gamma   90.00
#
_symmetry.space_group_name_H-M   'P 1'
#
loop_
_entity.id
_entity.type
_entity.pdbx_description
1 polymer ?
#
loop_
_entity_poly.entity_id
_entity_poly.type
_entity_poly.pdbx_seq_one_letter_code
_entity_poly.pdbx_strand_id
1 'polypeptide(L)'
;MAVKPKDRDLIETNEGLIFCVVGYLHPPDSYTAYLKYVPASEGKWIRGETVYSRVIPYYHVTQVENTYNILKDKYSKYLFNCPVRKIVVSSVPRENVLRYYRPKERLNSILREGASDTLEEKLVTLVDLLKDETGVSYSDLGVTGSILTKTHNPSFSDIDLTLHGLSATNTIRKVIRDIRRANSKLEPFDDRQLSEWCSDRTKNFPLSFDDLRLIAGRRWNYAYYKKTYVSFHPIRLDSEIDEAYGDFKYFPKGSVAGTATISDSSESVFLPAIYEVVETDTELDLDIKQLVSYEGMFSDICRAGERVEFSGVLEKVSGRDNFNQVLIGGSGSIGSYIKLV
;
A
#
# COMPACT_ATOMS: atom_id res chain seq x y z
N MET A 1 26.71 -2.17 -1.26
CA MET A 1 25.64 -3.17 -1.03
C MET A 1 24.56 -2.96 -2.09
N ALA A 2 23.97 -4.03 -2.62
CA ALA A 2 22.85 -3.90 -3.55
C ALA A 2 21.66 -3.23 -2.84
N VAL A 3 20.98 -2.33 -3.54
CA VAL A 3 19.77 -1.67 -3.03
C VAL A 3 18.70 -2.75 -2.80
N LYS A 4 18.12 -2.79 -1.60
CA LYS A 4 16.94 -3.59 -1.29
C LYS A 4 15.71 -2.67 -1.36
N PRO A 5 14.93 -2.72 -2.44
CA PRO A 5 13.75 -1.89 -2.59
C PRO A 5 12.68 -2.29 -1.58
N LYS A 6 11.95 -1.30 -1.10
CA LYS A 6 10.85 -1.47 -0.14
C LYS A 6 9.55 -0.96 -0.73
N ASP A 7 8.45 -1.43 -0.19
CA ASP A 7 7.14 -0.90 -0.55
C ASP A 7 7.14 0.63 -0.44
N ARG A 8 6.49 1.31 -1.40
CA ARG A 8 6.43 2.78 -1.47
C ARG A 8 7.72 3.51 -1.83
N ASP A 9 8.85 2.84 -2.05
CA ASP A 9 9.97 3.46 -2.76
C ASP A 9 9.54 3.82 -4.19
N LEU A 10 10.16 4.82 -4.80
CA LEU A 10 9.86 5.19 -6.17
C LEU A 10 11.09 5.02 -7.06
N ILE A 11 10.86 4.60 -8.30
CA ILE A 11 11.89 4.36 -9.31
C ILE A 11 11.59 5.21 -10.53
N GLU A 12 12.54 6.01 -10.96
CA GLU A 12 12.51 6.71 -12.24
C GLU A 12 13.34 5.94 -13.26
N THR A 13 12.78 5.72 -14.43
CA THR A 13 13.44 5.00 -15.52
C THR A 13 14.15 5.95 -16.49
N ASN A 14 14.96 5.39 -17.38
CA ASN A 14 15.67 6.16 -18.42
C ASN A 14 14.72 6.95 -19.34
N GLU A 15 13.47 6.50 -19.48
CA GLU A 15 12.42 7.22 -20.25
C GLU A 15 11.68 8.27 -19.40
N GLY A 16 12.06 8.46 -18.14
CA GLY A 16 11.40 9.38 -17.22
C GLY A 16 10.09 8.85 -16.62
N LEU A 17 9.76 7.56 -16.82
CA LEU A 17 8.61 6.95 -16.18
C LEU A 17 8.89 6.80 -14.68
N ILE A 18 7.89 7.05 -13.82
CA ILE A 18 8.02 6.86 -12.38
C ILE A 18 7.14 5.71 -11.92
N PHE A 19 7.77 4.69 -11.37
CA PHE A 19 7.13 3.51 -10.81
C PHE A 19 7.14 3.56 -9.28
N CYS A 20 6.09 2.99 -8.67
CA CYS A 20 6.01 2.78 -7.23
C CYS A 20 6.26 1.30 -6.92
N VAL A 21 7.24 1.02 -6.09
CA VAL A 21 7.59 -0.34 -5.65
C VAL A 21 6.47 -0.94 -4.83
N VAL A 22 6.20 -2.23 -5.02
CA VAL A 22 5.17 -2.99 -4.31
C VAL A 22 5.82 -4.15 -3.57
N GLY A 23 5.62 -4.17 -2.27
CA GLY A 23 6.12 -5.22 -1.39
C GLY A 23 7.64 -5.16 -1.18
N TYR A 24 8.21 -6.30 -0.85
CA TYR A 24 9.61 -6.41 -0.44
C TYR A 24 10.36 -7.60 -1.08
N LEU A 25 9.65 -8.50 -1.78
CA LEU A 25 10.24 -9.63 -2.51
C LEU A 25 10.25 -9.34 -4.00
N HIS A 26 11.43 -9.26 -4.58
CA HIS A 26 11.62 -8.89 -5.98
C HIS A 26 12.43 -9.95 -6.74
N PRO A 27 12.19 -10.12 -8.05
CA PRO A 27 13.05 -10.91 -8.91
C PRO A 27 14.51 -10.46 -8.83
N PRO A 28 15.49 -11.35 -9.09
CA PRO A 28 16.91 -11.02 -8.98
C PRO A 28 17.35 -9.82 -9.83
N ASP A 29 16.77 -9.64 -11.02
CA ASP A 29 17.22 -8.63 -11.99
C ASP A 29 16.22 -7.49 -12.21
N SER A 30 15.14 -7.42 -11.41
CA SER A 30 14.14 -6.38 -11.56
C SER A 30 13.41 -6.08 -10.24
N TYR A 31 12.65 -4.99 -10.23
CA TYR A 31 11.88 -4.55 -9.08
C TYR A 31 10.40 -4.55 -9.41
N THR A 32 9.60 -5.36 -8.73
CA THR A 32 8.13 -5.35 -8.86
C THR A 32 7.61 -3.96 -8.45
N ALA A 33 6.98 -3.28 -9.40
CA ALA A 33 6.52 -1.91 -9.20
C ALA A 33 5.42 -1.58 -10.21
N TYR A 34 4.46 -0.74 -9.85
CA TYR A 34 3.44 -0.27 -10.79
C TYR A 34 3.76 1.11 -11.33
N LEU A 35 3.38 1.36 -12.59
CA LEU A 35 3.53 2.66 -13.24
C LEU A 35 2.63 3.70 -12.58
N LYS A 36 3.23 4.77 -12.03
CA LYS A 36 2.50 5.82 -11.30
C LYS A 36 2.41 7.13 -12.07
N TYR A 37 3.52 7.57 -12.68
CA TYR A 37 3.56 8.81 -13.45
C TYR A 37 4.27 8.61 -14.78
N VAL A 38 3.83 9.32 -15.79
CA VAL A 38 4.46 9.43 -17.12
C VAL A 38 4.75 10.89 -17.45
N PRO A 39 5.86 11.20 -18.14
CA PRO A 39 6.06 12.53 -18.73
C PRO A 39 4.93 12.84 -19.71
N ALA A 40 4.43 14.07 -19.68
CA ALA A 40 3.30 14.51 -20.48
C ALA A 40 3.46 15.98 -20.88
N SER A 41 2.74 16.41 -21.92
CA SER A 41 2.66 17.83 -22.31
C SER A 41 1.84 18.65 -21.32
N GLU A 42 0.86 17.99 -20.65
CA GLU A 42 -0.01 18.60 -19.66
C GLU A 42 -0.16 17.71 -18.43
N GLY A 43 -0.26 18.31 -17.25
CA GLY A 43 -0.41 17.57 -15.98
C GLY A 43 -0.33 18.49 -14.78
N LYS A 44 -0.65 17.93 -13.61
CA LYS A 44 -0.69 18.67 -12.34
C LYS A 44 0.61 18.55 -11.53
N TRP A 45 1.45 17.57 -11.85
CA TRP A 45 2.69 17.27 -11.13
C TRP A 45 3.88 17.77 -11.95
N ILE A 46 4.68 18.68 -11.38
CA ILE A 46 5.74 19.37 -12.11
C ILE A 46 7.04 19.25 -11.32
N ARG A 47 8.13 18.94 -12.03
CA ARG A 47 9.48 18.95 -11.47
C ARG A 47 10.43 19.64 -12.45
N GLY A 48 10.86 20.85 -12.13
CA GLY A 48 11.61 21.70 -13.06
C GLY A 48 10.76 21.96 -14.30
N GLU A 49 11.29 21.62 -15.47
CA GLU A 49 10.59 21.77 -16.77
C GLU A 49 9.73 20.55 -17.13
N THR A 50 9.85 19.46 -16.38
CA THR A 50 9.12 18.22 -16.69
C THR A 50 7.76 18.21 -16.05
N VAL A 51 6.74 18.06 -16.89
CA VAL A 51 5.34 17.86 -16.49
C VAL A 51 5.05 16.37 -16.46
N TYR A 52 4.32 15.90 -15.45
CA TYR A 52 3.90 14.51 -15.29
C TYR A 52 2.38 14.41 -15.23
N SER A 53 1.85 13.37 -15.87
CA SER A 53 0.48 12.89 -15.67
C SER A 53 0.47 11.66 -14.80
N ARG A 54 -0.46 11.60 -13.86
CA ARG A 54 -0.70 10.41 -13.05
C ARG A 54 -1.50 9.40 -13.87
N VAL A 55 -0.97 8.16 -13.99
CA VAL A 55 -1.57 7.13 -14.84
C VAL A 55 -2.81 6.52 -14.18
N ILE A 56 -2.76 6.32 -12.87
CA ILE A 56 -3.87 5.78 -12.09
C ILE A 56 -4.40 6.86 -11.13
N PRO A 57 -5.71 7.13 -11.14
CA PRO A 57 -6.30 8.17 -10.28
C PRO A 57 -6.21 7.79 -8.79
N TYR A 58 -6.34 6.51 -8.47
CA TYR A 58 -6.21 5.93 -7.13
C TYR A 58 -5.65 4.51 -7.23
N TYR A 59 -5.06 4.02 -6.14
CA TYR A 59 -4.56 2.65 -6.08
C TYR A 59 -5.74 1.69 -5.92
N HIS A 60 -5.94 0.85 -6.92
CA HIS A 60 -6.82 -0.31 -6.94
C HIS A 60 -6.26 -1.29 -7.97
N VAL A 61 -6.35 -2.59 -7.71
CA VAL A 61 -5.74 -3.60 -8.58
C VAL A 61 -6.18 -3.46 -10.04
N THR A 62 -7.45 -3.23 -10.31
CA THR A 62 -7.95 -3.04 -11.69
C THR A 62 -7.34 -1.82 -12.37
N GLN A 63 -7.05 -0.75 -11.62
CA GLN A 63 -6.38 0.44 -12.17
C GLN A 63 -4.91 0.14 -12.49
N VAL A 64 -4.25 -0.67 -11.67
CA VAL A 64 -2.88 -1.15 -11.95
C VAL A 64 -2.87 -2.00 -13.22
N GLU A 65 -3.83 -2.90 -13.40
CA GLU A 65 -3.95 -3.72 -14.61
C GLU A 65 -4.18 -2.86 -15.87
N ASN A 66 -4.95 -1.78 -15.78
CA ASN A 66 -5.12 -0.84 -16.89
C ASN A 66 -3.79 -0.21 -17.34
N THR A 67 -2.81 -0.06 -16.44
CA THR A 67 -1.48 0.44 -16.83
C THR A 67 -0.73 -0.53 -17.72
N TYR A 68 -1.08 -1.83 -17.69
CA TYR A 68 -0.43 -2.85 -18.53
C TYR A 68 -0.68 -2.60 -20.02
N ASN A 69 -1.82 -2.04 -20.40
CA ASN A 69 -2.09 -1.68 -21.80
C ASN A 69 -1.10 -0.60 -22.27
N ILE A 70 -0.87 0.43 -21.45
CA ILE A 70 0.13 1.49 -21.75
C ILE A 70 1.53 0.90 -21.85
N LEU A 71 1.88 0.01 -20.92
CA LEU A 71 3.19 -0.65 -20.92
C LEU A 71 3.36 -1.57 -22.13
N LYS A 72 2.33 -2.37 -22.48
CA LYS A 72 2.35 -3.28 -23.61
C LYS A 72 2.61 -2.56 -24.93
N ASP A 73 1.97 -1.43 -25.13
CA ASP A 73 2.03 -0.69 -26.40
C ASP A 73 3.37 0.03 -26.60
N LYS A 74 3.93 0.61 -25.54
CA LYS A 74 5.07 1.52 -25.64
C LYS A 74 6.32 1.07 -24.87
N TYR A 75 6.16 0.24 -23.83
CA TYR A 75 7.19 -0.07 -22.86
C TYR A 75 7.12 -1.53 -22.38
N SER A 76 6.98 -2.48 -23.32
CA SER A 76 6.76 -3.90 -23.03
C SER A 76 7.83 -4.54 -22.15
N LYS A 77 9.06 -3.97 -22.11
CA LYS A 77 10.15 -4.42 -21.23
C LYS A 77 9.84 -4.28 -19.72
N TYR A 78 8.82 -3.50 -19.36
CA TYR A 78 8.35 -3.36 -17.98
C TYR A 78 7.21 -4.31 -17.61
N LEU A 79 6.83 -5.22 -18.52
CA LEU A 79 5.93 -6.34 -18.22
C LEU A 79 6.74 -7.61 -17.99
N PHE A 80 6.48 -8.26 -16.86
CA PHE A 80 7.22 -9.43 -16.40
C PHE A 80 6.29 -10.61 -16.14
N ASN A 81 6.54 -11.74 -16.83
CA ASN A 81 5.86 -12.99 -16.53
C ASN A 81 6.45 -13.58 -15.25
N CYS A 82 5.78 -13.36 -14.12
CA CYS A 82 6.28 -13.78 -12.82
C CYS A 82 6.21 -15.31 -12.66
N PRO A 83 7.35 -16.02 -12.61
CA PRO A 83 7.35 -17.49 -12.49
C PRO A 83 6.91 -17.96 -11.10
N VAL A 84 6.96 -17.07 -10.11
CA VAL A 84 6.59 -17.34 -8.72
C VAL A 84 5.07 -17.27 -8.53
N ARG A 85 4.41 -16.23 -9.09
CA ARG A 85 2.96 -16.00 -8.94
C ARG A 85 2.12 -16.47 -10.12
N LYS A 86 2.75 -16.89 -11.24
CA LYS A 86 2.08 -17.36 -12.46
C LYS A 86 1.15 -16.32 -13.10
N ILE A 87 1.47 -15.04 -12.95
CA ILE A 87 0.73 -13.90 -13.51
C ILE A 87 1.71 -12.93 -14.17
N VAL A 88 1.20 -12.06 -15.04
CA VAL A 88 1.93 -10.90 -15.53
C VAL A 88 1.87 -9.80 -14.48
N VAL A 89 3.01 -9.20 -14.17
CA VAL A 89 3.12 -8.02 -13.30
C VAL A 89 3.97 -6.96 -13.98
N SER A 90 3.84 -5.71 -13.57
CA SER A 90 4.80 -4.69 -13.97
C SER A 90 6.05 -4.76 -13.09
N SER A 91 7.21 -4.60 -13.72
CA SER A 91 8.52 -4.68 -13.07
C SER A 91 9.52 -3.78 -13.79
N VAL A 92 10.42 -3.17 -13.04
CA VAL A 92 11.49 -2.32 -13.60
C VAL A 92 12.80 -3.11 -13.59
N PRO A 93 13.35 -3.47 -14.78
CA PRO A 93 14.68 -4.07 -14.87
C PRO A 93 15.74 -3.14 -14.26
N ARG A 94 16.74 -3.70 -13.57
CA ARG A 94 17.74 -2.91 -12.84
C ARG A 94 18.53 -1.97 -13.76
N GLU A 95 18.84 -2.40 -14.97
CA GLU A 95 19.55 -1.62 -15.99
C GLU A 95 18.72 -0.44 -16.53
N ASN A 96 17.41 -0.43 -16.30
CA ASN A 96 16.55 0.68 -16.71
C ASN A 96 16.29 1.70 -15.59
N VAL A 97 16.86 1.50 -14.40
CA VAL A 97 16.75 2.44 -13.29
C VAL A 97 17.67 3.63 -13.51
N LEU A 98 17.10 4.79 -13.76
CA LEU A 98 17.84 6.06 -13.81
C LEU A 98 18.07 6.60 -12.40
N ARG A 99 17.04 6.55 -11.54
CA ARG A 99 17.08 7.07 -10.18
C ARG A 99 16.19 6.26 -9.24
N TYR A 100 16.71 6.06 -8.05
CA TYR A 100 16.01 5.38 -6.98
C TYR A 100 15.71 6.37 -5.85
N TYR A 101 14.45 6.53 -5.49
CA TYR A 101 13.98 7.47 -4.47
C TYR A 101 13.59 6.71 -3.20
N ARG A 102 14.17 7.10 -2.07
CA ARG A 102 13.92 6.49 -0.77
C ARG A 102 13.21 7.45 0.17
N PRO A 103 12.09 7.05 0.75
CA PRO A 103 11.30 7.88 1.66
C PRO A 103 12.09 8.44 2.84
N LYS A 104 12.92 7.62 3.50
CA LYS A 104 13.76 8.08 4.63
C LYS A 104 14.78 9.13 4.22
N GLU A 105 15.43 8.96 3.08
CA GLU A 105 16.43 9.90 2.59
C GLU A 105 15.80 11.26 2.29
N ARG A 106 14.58 11.26 1.70
CA ARG A 106 13.87 12.50 1.40
C ARG A 106 13.44 13.23 2.67
N LEU A 107 12.85 12.53 3.63
CA LEU A 107 12.47 13.15 4.91
C LEU A 107 13.69 13.73 5.63
N ASN A 108 14.78 12.96 5.72
CA ASN A 108 16.02 13.44 6.33
C ASN A 108 16.60 14.67 5.62
N SER A 109 16.49 14.75 4.28
CA SER A 109 16.91 15.94 3.52
C SER A 109 16.07 17.17 3.91
N ILE A 110 14.73 17.03 3.99
CA ILE A 110 13.84 18.12 4.40
C ILE A 110 14.14 18.59 5.83
N LEU A 111 14.31 17.63 6.77
CA LEU A 111 14.61 17.97 8.17
C LEU A 111 15.96 18.68 8.34
N ARG A 112 16.96 18.34 7.52
CA ARG A 112 18.30 18.93 7.58
C ARG A 112 18.39 20.28 6.86
N GLU A 113 17.77 20.39 5.68
CA GLU A 113 17.91 21.53 4.76
C GLU A 113 16.83 22.59 4.98
N GLY A 114 15.77 22.24 5.69
CA GLY A 114 14.58 23.06 5.88
C GLY A 114 13.50 22.75 4.84
N ALA A 115 12.26 23.07 5.19
CA ALA A 115 11.13 22.97 4.28
C ALA A 115 11.20 24.01 3.16
N SER A 116 10.91 23.63 1.95
CA SER A 116 10.95 24.50 0.77
C SER A 116 9.62 25.19 0.46
N ASP A 117 8.53 24.71 1.07
CA ASP A 117 7.17 25.25 0.89
C ASP A 117 6.24 24.87 2.05
N THR A 118 5.01 25.38 1.99
CA THR A 118 4.02 25.21 3.06
C THR A 118 3.57 23.77 3.27
N LEU A 119 3.66 22.88 2.28
CA LEU A 119 3.34 21.45 2.45
C LEU A 119 4.46 20.74 3.19
N GLU A 120 5.72 21.02 2.85
CA GLU A 120 6.88 20.51 3.59
C GLU A 120 6.94 21.06 5.02
N GLU A 121 6.54 22.32 5.26
CA GLU A 121 6.39 22.86 6.63
C GLU A 121 5.34 22.07 7.44
N LYS A 122 4.20 21.74 6.84
CA LYS A 122 3.20 20.89 7.49
C LYS A 122 3.75 19.48 7.75
N LEU A 123 4.50 18.90 6.80
CA LEU A 123 5.17 17.61 6.99
C LEU A 123 6.13 17.65 8.19
N VAL A 124 7.00 18.65 8.30
CA VAL A 124 7.94 18.80 9.42
C VAL A 124 7.18 18.88 10.74
N THR A 125 6.19 19.78 10.84
CA THR A 125 5.39 19.90 12.08
C THR A 125 4.57 18.64 12.41
N LEU A 126 4.18 17.85 11.42
CA LEU A 126 3.51 16.57 11.63
C LEU A 126 4.46 15.51 12.18
N VAL A 127 5.66 15.37 11.63
CA VAL A 127 6.63 14.38 12.13
C VAL A 127 7.16 14.75 13.51
N ASP A 128 7.29 16.05 13.83
CA ASP A 128 7.59 16.55 15.18
C ASP A 128 6.48 16.16 16.15
N LEU A 129 5.21 16.39 15.78
CA LEU A 129 4.06 15.97 16.57
C LEU A 129 4.08 14.44 16.82
N LEU A 130 4.32 13.64 15.80
CA LEU A 130 4.37 12.17 15.97
C LEU A 130 5.51 11.77 16.90
N LYS A 131 6.69 12.35 16.76
CA LYS A 131 7.83 12.10 17.65
C LYS A 131 7.51 12.46 19.10
N ASP A 132 6.95 13.64 19.33
CA ASP A 132 6.63 14.12 20.67
C ASP A 132 5.58 13.26 21.38
N GLU A 133 4.55 12.83 20.64
CA GLU A 133 3.44 12.01 21.18
C GLU A 133 3.81 10.53 21.33
N THR A 134 4.79 10.04 20.56
CA THR A 134 5.08 8.58 20.47
C THR A 134 6.48 8.21 20.95
N GLY A 135 7.42 9.12 20.96
CA GLY A 135 8.85 8.84 21.17
C GLY A 135 9.54 8.14 19.99
N VAL A 136 8.85 7.91 18.87
CA VAL A 136 9.41 7.28 17.66
C VAL A 136 10.49 8.16 17.04
N SER A 137 11.58 7.56 16.58
CA SER A 137 12.69 8.28 15.96
C SER A 137 12.33 8.77 14.56
N TYR A 138 12.87 9.91 14.14
CA TYR A 138 12.81 10.34 12.74
C TYR A 138 13.39 9.29 11.77
N SER A 139 14.36 8.49 12.22
CA SER A 139 14.92 7.40 11.43
C SER A 139 13.93 6.28 11.10
N ASP A 140 12.80 6.22 11.81
CA ASP A 140 11.72 5.25 11.57
C ASP A 140 10.61 5.84 10.71
N LEU A 141 10.75 7.09 10.29
CA LEU A 141 9.82 7.80 9.42
C LEU A 141 10.42 8.08 8.05
N GLY A 142 9.56 8.20 7.07
CA GLY A 142 9.91 8.63 5.71
C GLY A 142 8.73 9.32 5.04
N VAL A 143 8.97 9.97 3.91
CA VAL A 143 7.92 10.59 3.09
C VAL A 143 7.95 10.05 1.67
N THR A 144 6.79 9.61 1.17
CA THR A 144 6.63 9.06 -0.18
C THR A 144 5.72 9.95 -1.04
N GLY A 145 5.19 9.41 -2.13
CA GLY A 145 4.28 10.15 -3.01
C GLY A 145 4.95 11.30 -3.77
N SER A 146 4.20 12.36 -3.99
CA SER A 146 4.67 13.50 -4.78
C SER A 146 5.76 14.32 -4.08
N ILE A 147 5.78 14.33 -2.74
CA ILE A 147 6.85 14.98 -1.97
C ILE A 147 8.20 14.26 -2.19
N LEU A 148 8.19 12.93 -2.27
CA LEU A 148 9.39 12.14 -2.50
C LEU A 148 10.07 12.50 -3.83
N THR A 149 9.30 12.67 -4.89
CA THR A 149 9.79 13.00 -6.25
C THR A 149 9.95 14.50 -6.50
N LYS A 150 9.60 15.35 -5.52
CA LYS A 150 9.57 16.82 -5.67
C LYS A 150 8.63 17.28 -6.81
N THR A 151 7.52 16.56 -7.00
CA THR A 151 6.48 16.90 -8.00
C THR A 151 5.20 17.42 -7.35
N HIS A 152 5.18 17.56 -6.02
CA HIS A 152 4.03 18.01 -5.27
C HIS A 152 3.67 19.47 -5.54
N ASN A 153 2.40 19.77 -5.34
CA ASN A 153 1.87 21.13 -5.35
C ASN A 153 1.23 21.40 -3.97
N PRO A 154 1.70 22.41 -3.22
CA PRO A 154 1.20 22.70 -1.88
C PRO A 154 -0.30 22.96 -1.78
N SER A 155 -0.95 23.32 -2.89
CA SER A 155 -2.38 23.65 -2.92
C SER A 155 -3.31 22.43 -2.90
N PHE A 156 -2.83 21.24 -3.34
CA PHE A 156 -3.69 20.07 -3.46
C PHE A 156 -3.02 18.72 -3.15
N SER A 157 -1.70 18.68 -2.95
CA SER A 157 -1.01 17.42 -2.67
C SER A 157 -1.20 16.98 -1.21
N ASP A 158 -1.25 15.68 -1.04
CA ASP A 158 -1.35 15.00 0.25
C ASP A 158 0.05 14.78 0.86
N ILE A 159 0.09 14.42 2.14
CA ILE A 159 1.28 13.95 2.84
C ILE A 159 1.19 12.43 2.98
N ASP A 160 2.08 11.69 2.30
CA ASP A 160 2.18 10.24 2.42
C ASP A 160 3.39 9.87 3.28
N LEU A 161 3.18 9.43 4.52
CA LEU A 161 4.23 9.01 5.45
C LEU A 161 4.48 7.50 5.37
N THR A 162 5.74 7.09 5.37
CA THR A 162 6.14 5.69 5.60
C THR A 162 6.59 5.50 7.05
N LEU A 163 6.16 4.40 7.67
CA LEU A 163 6.47 4.01 9.04
C LEU A 163 7.29 2.74 8.98
N HIS A 164 8.54 2.78 9.43
CA HIS A 164 9.47 1.67 9.24
C HIS A 164 9.58 0.81 10.50
N GLY A 165 9.15 -0.44 10.38
CA GLY A 165 9.16 -1.45 11.43
C GLY A 165 7.81 -1.61 12.15
N LEU A 166 7.53 -2.83 12.58
CA LEU A 166 6.29 -3.19 13.27
C LEU A 166 6.16 -2.47 14.61
N SER A 167 7.25 -2.34 15.36
CA SER A 167 7.25 -1.64 16.66
C SER A 167 6.88 -0.18 16.54
N ALA A 168 7.54 0.58 15.65
CA ALA A 168 7.21 1.99 15.38
C ALA A 168 5.78 2.14 14.85
N THR A 169 5.37 1.25 13.93
CA THR A 169 4.01 1.23 13.39
C THR A 169 2.96 1.05 14.50
N ASN A 170 3.14 0.08 15.40
CA ASN A 170 2.18 -0.20 16.48
C ASN A 170 2.07 0.97 17.46
N THR A 171 3.19 1.61 17.79
CA THR A 171 3.23 2.79 18.66
C THR A 171 2.46 3.97 18.02
N ILE A 172 2.77 4.29 16.77
CA ILE A 172 2.11 5.38 16.03
C ILE A 172 0.62 5.07 15.83
N ARG A 173 0.27 3.83 15.45
CA ARG A 173 -1.13 3.38 15.27
C ARG A 173 -1.98 3.64 16.51
N LYS A 174 -1.47 3.31 17.70
CA LYS A 174 -2.16 3.56 18.96
C LYS A 174 -2.41 5.06 19.17
N VAL A 175 -1.37 5.85 19.04
CA VAL A 175 -1.44 7.31 19.26
C VAL A 175 -2.35 7.99 18.24
N ILE A 176 -2.29 7.62 16.94
CA ILE A 176 -3.21 8.18 15.93
C ILE A 176 -4.67 7.89 16.29
N ARG A 177 -4.99 6.67 16.72
CA ARG A 177 -6.35 6.32 17.16
C ARG A 177 -6.81 7.17 18.35
N ASP A 178 -5.94 7.40 19.31
CA ASP A 178 -6.26 8.17 20.52
C ASP A 178 -6.43 9.66 20.18
N ILE A 179 -5.51 10.27 19.42
CA ILE A 179 -5.60 11.68 19.00
C ILE A 179 -6.83 11.92 18.12
N ARG A 180 -7.15 11.01 17.20
CA ARG A 180 -8.36 11.13 16.35
C ARG A 180 -9.65 11.05 17.15
N ARG A 181 -9.71 10.19 18.18
CA ARG A 181 -10.86 10.11 19.09
C ARG A 181 -11.04 11.40 19.91
N ALA A 182 -9.93 11.99 20.33
CA ALA A 182 -9.94 13.27 21.03
C ALA A 182 -10.25 14.46 20.13
N ASN A 183 -10.26 14.27 18.80
CA ASN A 183 -10.48 15.28 17.76
C ASN A 183 -9.60 16.55 17.97
N SER A 184 -8.33 16.32 18.32
CA SER A 184 -7.48 17.42 18.80
C SER A 184 -6.50 17.95 17.76
N LYS A 185 -5.61 17.11 17.24
CA LYS A 185 -4.53 17.54 16.33
C LYS A 185 -4.59 16.82 14.96
N LEU A 186 -5.13 15.59 14.96
CA LEU A 186 -5.38 14.78 13.77
C LEU A 186 -6.89 14.52 13.70
N GLU A 187 -7.50 14.89 12.61
CA GLU A 187 -8.94 14.79 12.43
C GLU A 187 -9.29 13.53 11.60
N PRO A 188 -10.33 12.75 11.97
CA PRO A 188 -10.88 11.71 11.11
C PRO A 188 -11.61 12.33 9.91
N PHE A 189 -12.19 11.51 9.04
CA PHE A 189 -13.19 11.99 8.09
C PHE A 189 -14.35 12.65 8.84
N ASP A 190 -14.80 13.80 8.36
CA ASP A 190 -16.12 14.32 8.70
C ASP A 190 -17.22 13.49 8.00
N ASP A 191 -18.49 13.72 8.34
CA ASP A 191 -19.62 12.95 7.80
C ASP A 191 -19.73 13.03 6.28
N ARG A 192 -19.40 14.17 5.68
CA ARG A 192 -19.40 14.37 4.24
C ARG A 192 -18.28 13.57 3.58
N GLN A 193 -17.06 13.71 4.08
CA GLN A 193 -15.88 12.99 3.58
C GLN A 193 -16.05 11.48 3.71
N LEU A 194 -16.63 11.01 4.83
CA LEU A 194 -16.94 9.61 5.05
C LEU A 194 -17.96 9.10 4.03
N SER A 195 -19.03 9.87 3.80
CA SER A 195 -20.06 9.55 2.81
C SER A 195 -19.50 9.48 1.38
N GLU A 196 -18.69 10.47 1.01
CA GLU A 196 -18.00 10.50 -0.30
C GLU A 196 -17.05 9.29 -0.44
N TRP A 197 -16.27 8.98 0.60
CA TRP A 197 -15.37 7.84 0.62
C TRP A 197 -16.09 6.51 0.45
N CYS A 198 -17.20 6.30 1.16
CA CYS A 198 -18.02 5.10 1.04
C CYS A 198 -18.64 4.98 -0.36
N SER A 199 -19.24 6.07 -0.86
CA SER A 199 -19.86 6.11 -2.19
C SER A 199 -18.89 5.79 -3.34
N ASP A 200 -17.64 6.22 -3.22
CA ASP A 200 -16.63 5.88 -4.21
C ASP A 200 -16.21 4.41 -4.18
N ARG A 201 -16.22 3.78 -3.00
CA ARG A 201 -15.81 2.38 -2.85
C ARG A 201 -16.91 1.40 -3.24
N THR A 202 -18.19 1.74 -3.07
CA THR A 202 -19.29 0.90 -3.58
C THR A 202 -19.21 0.67 -5.09
N LYS A 203 -18.56 1.56 -5.84
CA LYS A 203 -18.34 1.41 -7.29
C LYS A 203 -17.31 0.32 -7.63
N ASN A 204 -16.39 0.02 -6.70
CA ASN A 204 -15.24 -0.84 -6.95
C ASN A 204 -15.28 -2.15 -6.14
N PHE A 205 -16.05 -2.19 -5.06
CA PHE A 205 -16.12 -3.34 -4.16
C PHE A 205 -17.58 -3.75 -3.95
N PRO A 206 -17.90 -5.06 -3.90
CA PRO A 206 -19.24 -5.58 -3.67
C PRO A 206 -19.59 -5.54 -2.16
N LEU A 207 -19.44 -4.35 -1.56
CA LEU A 207 -19.69 -4.08 -0.16
C LEU A 207 -20.81 -3.05 -0.03
N SER A 208 -21.68 -3.23 0.98
CA SER A 208 -22.70 -2.25 1.29
C SER A 208 -22.09 -0.96 1.84
N PHE A 209 -22.88 0.12 1.86
CA PHE A 209 -22.47 1.38 2.47
C PHE A 209 -22.13 1.20 3.96
N ASP A 210 -22.88 0.37 4.67
CA ASP A 210 -22.67 0.09 6.10
C ASP A 210 -21.39 -0.72 6.33
N ASP A 211 -21.09 -1.73 5.49
CA ASP A 211 -19.82 -2.44 5.54
C ASP A 211 -18.62 -1.47 5.36
N LEU A 212 -18.72 -0.59 4.37
CA LEU A 212 -17.68 0.40 4.10
C LEU A 212 -17.53 1.43 5.23
N ARG A 213 -18.65 1.84 5.84
CA ARG A 213 -18.63 2.73 7.00
C ARG A 213 -17.93 2.07 8.20
N LEU A 214 -18.21 0.79 8.43
CA LEU A 214 -17.53 0.01 9.47
C LEU A 214 -16.04 -0.11 9.19
N ILE A 215 -15.65 -0.44 7.96
CA ILE A 215 -14.25 -0.50 7.53
C ILE A 215 -13.56 0.86 7.73
N ALA A 216 -14.17 1.96 7.30
CA ALA A 216 -13.62 3.29 7.46
C ALA A 216 -13.39 3.66 8.93
N GLY A 217 -14.30 3.29 9.81
CA GLY A 217 -14.18 3.49 11.25
C GLY A 217 -13.03 2.70 11.90
N ARG A 218 -12.67 1.55 11.33
CA ARG A 218 -11.55 0.72 11.82
C ARG A 218 -10.19 1.15 11.29
N ARG A 219 -10.16 1.78 10.13
CA ARG A 219 -8.90 2.26 9.54
C ARG A 219 -8.30 3.37 10.37
N TRP A 220 -7.02 3.22 10.69
CA TRP A 220 -6.23 4.22 11.43
C TRP A 220 -5.24 4.97 10.52
N ASN A 221 -4.90 4.39 9.38
CA ASN A 221 -3.81 4.77 8.51
C ASN A 221 -4.09 6.00 7.63
N TYR A 222 -4.97 6.89 8.10
CA TYR A 222 -5.24 8.20 7.50
C TYR A 222 -5.67 9.20 8.57
N ALA A 223 -5.48 10.47 8.28
CA ALA A 223 -6.00 11.60 9.05
C ALA A 223 -6.04 12.87 8.21
N TYR A 224 -6.69 13.91 8.72
CA TYR A 224 -6.45 15.28 8.27
C TYR A 224 -5.57 16.00 9.30
N TYR A 225 -4.55 16.68 8.81
CA TYR A 225 -3.66 17.55 9.60
C TYR A 225 -3.60 18.93 8.96
N LYS A 226 -4.04 19.95 9.69
CA LYS A 226 -4.11 21.34 9.17
C LYS A 226 -4.78 21.38 7.78
N LYS A 227 -5.94 20.70 7.64
CA LYS A 227 -6.73 20.55 6.41
C LYS A 227 -6.04 19.81 5.25
N THR A 228 -4.89 19.20 5.48
CA THR A 228 -4.20 18.36 4.49
C THR A 228 -4.44 16.89 4.80
N TYR A 229 -4.82 16.12 3.79
CA TYR A 229 -4.94 14.66 3.93
C TYR A 229 -3.58 14.05 4.18
N VAL A 230 -3.52 13.14 5.14
CA VAL A 230 -2.31 12.40 5.51
C VAL A 230 -2.61 10.91 5.44
N SER A 231 -1.73 10.16 4.79
CA SER A 231 -1.77 8.69 4.80
C SER A 231 -0.51 8.11 5.46
N PHE A 232 -0.68 6.96 6.13
CA PHE A 232 0.39 6.26 6.82
C PHE A 232 0.58 4.88 6.21
N HIS A 233 1.82 4.57 5.82
CA HIS A 233 2.20 3.35 5.12
C HIS A 233 3.26 2.59 5.92
N PRO A 234 2.89 1.53 6.65
CA PRO A 234 3.83 0.65 7.33
C PRO A 234 4.76 -0.07 6.36
N ILE A 235 6.05 -0.07 6.66
CA ILE A 235 7.12 -0.67 5.85
C ILE A 235 7.93 -1.60 6.73
N ARG A 236 8.15 -2.85 6.29
CA ARG A 236 8.99 -3.81 7.00
C ARG A 236 10.44 -3.37 7.04
N LEU A 237 11.11 -3.61 8.18
CA LEU A 237 12.57 -3.60 8.24
C LEU A 237 13.14 -4.83 7.55
N ASP A 238 14.41 -4.78 7.15
CA ASP A 238 15.08 -5.96 6.56
C ASP A 238 15.14 -7.13 7.55
N SER A 239 15.23 -6.84 8.86
CA SER A 239 15.21 -7.82 9.94
C SER A 239 13.84 -8.46 10.20
N GLU A 240 12.76 -7.91 9.62
CA GLU A 240 11.38 -8.44 9.72
C GLU A 240 11.00 -9.25 8.48
N ILE A 241 11.94 -9.52 7.57
CA ILE A 241 11.74 -10.26 6.33
C ILE A 241 12.61 -11.51 6.38
N ASP A 242 11.98 -12.65 6.59
CA ASP A 242 12.63 -13.97 6.68
C ASP A 242 12.47 -14.80 5.40
N GLU A 243 11.87 -14.20 4.36
CA GLU A 243 11.64 -14.82 3.06
C GLU A 243 12.54 -14.22 1.99
N ALA A 244 12.92 -15.05 1.00
CA ALA A 244 13.53 -14.63 -0.25
C ALA A 244 12.57 -14.84 -1.42
N TYR A 245 12.78 -14.07 -2.51
CA TYR A 245 12.01 -14.26 -3.74
C TYR A 245 12.18 -15.67 -4.27
N GLY A 246 11.05 -16.38 -4.41
CA GLY A 246 11.01 -17.75 -4.92
C GLY A 246 10.96 -18.84 -3.86
N ASP A 247 11.06 -18.52 -2.56
CA ASP A 247 10.88 -19.47 -1.47
C ASP A 247 9.50 -20.12 -1.49
N PHE A 248 8.51 -19.37 -1.96
CA PHE A 248 7.15 -19.84 -2.19
C PHE A 248 6.73 -19.61 -3.62
N LYS A 249 5.93 -20.54 -4.15
CA LYS A 249 5.27 -20.47 -5.47
C LYS A 249 3.77 -20.52 -5.27
N TYR A 250 3.06 -19.65 -5.98
CA TYR A 250 1.63 -19.46 -5.85
C TYR A 250 0.92 -19.97 -7.10
N PHE A 251 -0.08 -20.83 -6.90
CA PHE A 251 -0.83 -21.47 -7.98
C PHE A 251 -2.31 -21.12 -7.83
N PRO A 252 -2.83 -20.15 -8.61
CA PRO A 252 -4.25 -19.81 -8.61
C PRO A 252 -5.12 -21.04 -8.98
N LYS A 253 -6.22 -21.22 -8.25
CA LYS A 253 -7.15 -22.37 -8.37
C LYS A 253 -8.59 -21.98 -8.69
N GLY A 254 -8.85 -20.69 -8.91
CA GLY A 254 -10.17 -20.15 -9.15
C GLY A 254 -10.70 -19.35 -7.97
N SER A 255 -11.94 -18.90 -8.10
CA SER A 255 -12.58 -18.08 -7.05
C SER A 255 -13.07 -18.97 -5.91
N VAL A 256 -13.01 -18.43 -4.70
CA VAL A 256 -13.57 -19.03 -3.47
C VAL A 256 -14.20 -17.94 -2.63
N ALA A 257 -15.29 -18.28 -1.97
CA ALA A 257 -15.94 -17.46 -0.96
C ALA A 257 -16.24 -18.31 0.27
N GLY A 258 -16.38 -17.66 1.42
CA GLY A 258 -16.67 -18.35 2.67
C GLY A 258 -16.58 -17.44 3.87
N THR A 259 -16.57 -18.06 5.05
CA THR A 259 -16.32 -17.38 6.32
C THR A 259 -15.15 -17.99 7.04
N ALA A 260 -14.52 -17.22 7.93
CA ALA A 260 -13.40 -17.69 8.75
C ALA A 260 -13.31 -16.88 10.04
N THR A 261 -12.66 -17.44 11.05
CA THR A 261 -12.28 -16.73 12.27
C THR A 261 -10.81 -16.28 12.15
N ILE A 262 -10.54 -14.99 12.38
CA ILE A 262 -9.17 -14.47 12.40
C ILE A 262 -8.45 -15.02 13.63
N SER A 263 -7.34 -15.72 13.42
CA SER A 263 -6.48 -16.22 14.52
C SER A 263 -5.35 -15.25 14.84
N ASP A 264 -4.75 -14.62 13.82
CA ASP A 264 -3.75 -13.56 13.98
C ASP A 264 -3.90 -12.47 12.92
N SER A 265 -3.66 -11.23 13.31
CA SER A 265 -3.72 -10.05 12.46
C SER A 265 -2.49 -9.14 12.58
N SER A 266 -1.41 -9.62 13.20
CA SER A 266 -0.20 -8.83 13.44
C SER A 266 0.43 -8.31 12.15
N GLU A 267 0.39 -9.11 11.08
CA GLU A 267 0.96 -8.82 9.78
C GLU A 267 0.02 -8.01 8.86
N SER A 268 -1.23 -7.79 9.29
CA SER A 268 -2.24 -7.09 8.49
C SER A 268 -2.00 -5.60 8.32
N VAL A 269 -1.09 -5.02 9.09
CA VAL A 269 -0.71 -3.60 8.98
C VAL A 269 0.12 -3.30 7.74
N PHE A 270 0.82 -4.29 7.20
CA PHE A 270 1.71 -4.14 6.04
C PHE A 270 0.97 -4.31 4.70
N LEU A 271 1.68 -4.15 3.60
CA LEU A 271 1.24 -4.53 2.26
C LEU A 271 2.18 -5.62 1.70
N PRO A 272 1.67 -6.82 1.36
CA PRO A 272 0.27 -7.24 1.53
C PRO A 272 -0.16 -7.34 2.99
N ALA A 273 -1.44 -7.08 3.25
CA ALA A 273 -2.06 -7.36 4.53
C ALA A 273 -2.28 -8.87 4.63
N ILE A 274 -1.83 -9.49 5.73
CA ILE A 274 -1.98 -10.93 5.97
C ILE A 274 -2.77 -11.12 7.26
N TYR A 275 -3.81 -11.95 7.17
CA TYR A 275 -4.63 -12.40 8.28
C TYR A 275 -4.54 -13.92 8.35
N GLU A 276 -3.98 -14.47 9.42
CA GLU A 276 -4.10 -15.91 9.67
C GLU A 276 -5.52 -16.25 10.09
N VAL A 277 -6.04 -17.37 9.62
CA VAL A 277 -7.44 -17.77 9.86
C VAL A 277 -7.53 -19.22 10.32
N VAL A 278 -8.61 -19.49 11.02
CA VAL A 278 -9.04 -20.80 11.47
C VAL A 278 -10.56 -20.93 11.27
N GLU A 279 -11.11 -22.12 11.49
CA GLU A 279 -12.56 -22.37 11.39
C GLU A 279 -13.15 -21.86 10.06
N THR A 280 -12.45 -22.19 8.96
CA THR A 280 -12.91 -21.82 7.62
C THR A 280 -14.13 -22.66 7.21
N ASP A 281 -15.13 -21.98 6.67
CA ASP A 281 -16.32 -22.60 6.09
C ASP A 281 -16.46 -22.14 4.65
N THR A 282 -16.24 -23.06 3.71
CA THR A 282 -16.30 -22.84 2.27
C THR A 282 -16.98 -24.01 1.58
N GLU A 283 -17.59 -23.79 0.43
CA GLU A 283 -18.24 -24.87 -0.34
C GLU A 283 -17.30 -26.06 -0.70
N LEU A 284 -16.00 -25.83 -0.70
CA LEU A 284 -15.01 -26.81 -1.12
C LEU A 284 -14.35 -27.58 0.05
N ASP A 285 -14.78 -27.34 1.30
CA ASP A 285 -14.20 -27.93 2.52
C ASP A 285 -12.65 -27.85 2.53
N LEU A 286 -12.14 -26.65 2.33
CA LEU A 286 -10.71 -26.40 2.19
C LEU A 286 -10.15 -25.85 3.50
N ASP A 287 -9.01 -26.38 3.92
CA ASP A 287 -8.18 -25.78 4.96
C ASP A 287 -7.44 -24.56 4.37
N ILE A 288 -7.87 -23.37 4.77
CA ILE A 288 -7.27 -22.08 4.37
C ILE A 288 -6.48 -21.55 5.56
N LYS A 289 -5.17 -21.34 5.36
CA LYS A 289 -4.29 -20.85 6.41
C LYS A 289 -4.41 -19.33 6.60
N GLN A 290 -4.58 -18.58 5.50
CA GLN A 290 -4.55 -17.12 5.57
C GLN A 290 -5.33 -16.43 4.45
N LEU A 291 -5.79 -15.20 4.75
CA LEU A 291 -6.31 -14.24 3.77
C LEU A 291 -5.23 -13.19 3.51
N VAL A 292 -4.93 -12.92 2.24
CA VAL A 292 -3.88 -11.99 1.83
C VAL A 292 -4.46 -10.90 0.95
N SER A 293 -4.22 -9.63 1.29
CA SER A 293 -4.74 -8.53 0.48
C SER A 293 -3.68 -7.52 0.07
N TYR A 294 -3.65 -7.19 -1.21
CA TYR A 294 -2.89 -6.07 -1.76
C TYR A 294 -3.71 -4.76 -1.83
N GLU A 295 -4.98 -4.80 -1.44
CA GLU A 295 -5.83 -3.61 -1.35
C GLU A 295 -5.66 -2.96 0.03
N GLY A 296 -5.08 -1.76 0.05
CA GLY A 296 -4.83 -1.02 1.30
C GLY A 296 -6.10 -0.69 2.11
N MET A 297 -7.29 -0.84 1.52
CA MET A 297 -8.56 -0.70 2.21
C MET A 297 -8.76 -1.80 3.27
N PHE A 298 -8.25 -2.99 3.00
CA PHE A 298 -8.37 -4.14 3.89
C PHE A 298 -7.21 -4.30 4.88
N SER A 299 -6.28 -3.33 4.93
CA SER A 299 -5.18 -3.38 5.89
C SER A 299 -5.66 -3.03 7.30
N ASP A 300 -5.34 -3.89 8.28
CA ASP A 300 -5.58 -3.71 9.73
C ASP A 300 -7.05 -3.44 10.12
N ILE A 301 -8.00 -4.03 9.38
CA ILE A 301 -9.43 -3.84 9.64
C ILE A 301 -10.03 -4.93 10.54
N CYS A 302 -9.42 -6.12 10.62
CA CYS A 302 -9.88 -7.24 11.43
C CYS A 302 -8.95 -7.50 12.62
N ARG A 303 -9.46 -8.15 13.65
CA ARG A 303 -8.76 -8.50 14.89
C ARG A 303 -8.86 -10.00 15.16
N ALA A 304 -7.88 -10.55 15.88
CA ALA A 304 -7.95 -11.93 16.35
C ALA A 304 -9.26 -12.17 17.14
N GLY A 305 -9.90 -13.30 16.89
CA GLY A 305 -11.19 -13.70 17.43
C GLY A 305 -12.42 -13.20 16.65
N GLU A 306 -12.25 -12.30 15.68
CA GLU A 306 -13.38 -11.82 14.86
C GLU A 306 -13.67 -12.78 13.70
N ARG A 307 -14.96 -12.95 13.41
CA ARG A 307 -15.42 -13.69 12.24
C ARG A 307 -15.58 -12.76 11.05
N VAL A 308 -15.13 -13.25 9.89
CA VAL A 308 -15.17 -12.50 8.63
C VAL A 308 -15.84 -13.34 7.54
N GLU A 309 -16.48 -12.66 6.61
CA GLU A 309 -16.85 -13.19 5.31
C GLU A 309 -15.83 -12.70 4.29
N PHE A 310 -15.42 -13.55 3.37
CA PHE A 310 -14.45 -13.23 2.35
C PHE A 310 -14.84 -13.78 0.98
N SER A 311 -14.33 -13.14 -0.07
CA SER A 311 -14.31 -13.63 -1.43
C SER A 311 -13.01 -13.24 -2.11
N GLY A 312 -12.40 -14.17 -2.85
CA GLY A 312 -11.13 -13.93 -3.52
C GLY A 312 -10.69 -15.08 -4.41
N VAL A 313 -9.41 -15.08 -4.77
CA VAL A 313 -8.79 -16.17 -5.56
C VAL A 313 -8.12 -17.13 -4.60
N LEU A 314 -8.55 -18.40 -4.65
CA LEU A 314 -7.85 -19.48 -3.96
C LEU A 314 -6.47 -19.68 -4.60
N GLU A 315 -5.43 -19.66 -3.80
CA GLU A 315 -4.07 -20.00 -4.23
C GLU A 315 -3.54 -21.16 -3.39
N LYS A 316 -3.05 -22.21 -4.08
CA LYS A 316 -2.21 -23.22 -3.45
C LYS A 316 -0.79 -22.67 -3.38
N VAL A 317 -0.25 -22.56 -2.19
CA VAL A 317 1.13 -22.12 -1.95
C VAL A 317 2.02 -23.34 -1.74
N SER A 318 3.15 -23.36 -2.41
CA SER A 318 4.13 -24.44 -2.30
C SER A 318 5.53 -23.86 -2.09
N GLY A 319 6.23 -24.37 -1.09
CA GLY A 319 7.57 -23.91 -0.71
C GLY A 319 8.10 -24.69 0.49
N ARG A 320 8.66 -23.97 1.48
CA ARG A 320 9.08 -24.57 2.76
C ARG A 320 7.91 -25.29 3.45
N ASP A 321 6.72 -24.67 3.35
CA ASP A 321 5.44 -25.24 3.76
C ASP A 321 4.46 -25.21 2.58
N ASN A 322 3.50 -26.16 2.58
CA ASN A 322 2.42 -26.18 1.62
C ASN A 322 1.11 -25.84 2.33
N PHE A 323 0.40 -24.86 1.82
CA PHE A 323 -0.89 -24.43 2.38
C PHE A 323 -1.77 -23.78 1.32
N ASN A 324 -3.03 -23.52 1.66
CA ASN A 324 -3.91 -22.71 0.84
C ASN A 324 -4.06 -21.33 1.45
N GLN A 325 -4.18 -20.32 0.58
CA GLN A 325 -4.52 -18.96 0.95
C GLN A 325 -5.58 -18.39 0.01
N VAL A 326 -6.23 -17.32 0.43
CA VAL A 326 -7.13 -16.56 -0.43
C VAL A 326 -6.54 -15.19 -0.70
N LEU A 327 -6.31 -14.90 -1.99
CA LEU A 327 -5.82 -13.61 -2.45
C LEU A 327 -7.02 -12.68 -2.70
N ILE A 328 -7.01 -11.51 -2.08
CA ILE A 328 -8.03 -10.48 -2.17
C ILE A 328 -7.42 -9.23 -2.78
N GLY A 329 -8.01 -8.74 -3.88
CA GLY A 329 -7.44 -7.62 -4.62
C GLY A 329 -6.19 -7.99 -5.43
N GLY A 330 -6.19 -9.15 -6.07
CA GLY A 330 -5.16 -9.59 -7.02
C GLY A 330 -5.70 -9.69 -8.46
N SER A 331 -4.83 -9.98 -9.41
CA SER A 331 -5.22 -10.24 -10.80
C SER A 331 -6.24 -11.38 -10.85
N GLY A 332 -7.36 -11.15 -11.55
CA GLY A 332 -8.47 -12.11 -11.64
C GLY A 332 -9.40 -12.14 -10.42
N SER A 333 -9.24 -11.26 -9.44
CA SER A 333 -10.07 -11.18 -8.23
C SER A 333 -11.04 -9.99 -8.22
N ILE A 334 -11.60 -9.66 -9.38
CA ILE A 334 -12.63 -8.61 -9.48
C ILE A 334 -13.80 -8.98 -8.57
N GLY A 335 -14.19 -8.05 -7.69
CA GLY A 335 -15.26 -8.27 -6.72
C GLY A 335 -14.82 -9.01 -5.45
N SER A 336 -13.51 -9.14 -5.19
CA SER A 336 -13.01 -9.71 -3.93
C SER A 336 -13.17 -8.76 -2.75
N TYR A 337 -13.37 -9.33 -1.56
CA TYR A 337 -13.55 -8.54 -0.34
C TYR A 337 -13.22 -9.33 0.93
N ILE A 338 -13.05 -8.59 2.02
CA ILE A 338 -13.14 -9.05 3.40
C ILE A 338 -14.15 -8.12 4.10
N LYS A 339 -15.14 -8.69 4.79
CA LYS A 339 -16.04 -7.93 5.66
C LYS A 339 -16.24 -8.64 6.99
N LEU A 340 -16.55 -7.87 8.01
CA LEU A 340 -16.87 -8.37 9.34
C LEU A 340 -18.31 -8.91 9.36
N VAL A 341 -18.53 -9.99 10.07
CA VAL A 341 -19.85 -10.62 10.25
C VAL A 341 -20.34 -10.36 11.67
#